data_edf2857009143242961e8475bd41b36a
#
_entry.id   edf2857009143242961e8475bd41b36a
#
_cell.length_a   1.000
_cell.length_b   1.000
_cell.length_c   1.000
_cell.angle_alpha   90.00
_cell.angle_beta   90.00
_cell.angle_gamma   90.00
#
_symmetry.space_group_name_H-M   'P 1'
#
loop_
_entity.id
_entity.type
_entity.pdbx_description
1 polymer ?
#
loop_
_entity_poly.entity_id
_entity_poly.type
_entity_poly.pdbx_seq_one_letter_code
_entity_poly.pdbx_strand_id
1 'polypeptide(L)'
;MLLTRRIEFSASHVCRRPDWSEAENRAVYGEESSPRGHGHNYVLEVTLEGEPDPVTGMVVDLKEVKAVLEQEVAGPMDHRHLNAEVPPFDQVVPTTENLAVEIWRRLEPHFRKGPARLRLVRLYETEDLYVEYEGR
;
A
#
# COMPACT_ATOMS: atom_id res chain seq x y z
N MET A 1 -18.29 -13.68 2.21
CA MET A 1 -18.26 -12.93 0.92
C MET A 1 -17.05 -12.02 0.90
N LEU A 2 -16.40 -11.87 -0.26
CA LEU A 2 -15.28 -10.95 -0.44
C LEU A 2 -15.75 -9.73 -1.22
N LEU A 3 -15.35 -8.55 -0.74
CA LEU A 3 -15.63 -7.27 -1.38
C LEU A 3 -14.30 -6.55 -1.59
N THR A 4 -14.00 -6.15 -2.83
CA THR A 4 -12.75 -5.50 -3.16
C THR A 4 -12.98 -4.08 -3.65
N ARG A 5 -12.27 -3.13 -3.06
CA ARG A 5 -12.21 -1.73 -3.50
C ARG A 5 -10.85 -1.45 -4.11
N ARG A 6 -10.85 -0.81 -5.27
CA ARG A 6 -9.65 -0.42 -6.01
C ARG A 6 -9.48 1.09 -5.96
N ILE A 7 -8.25 1.53 -5.68
CA ILE A 7 -7.83 2.94 -5.79
C ILE A 7 -6.50 3.03 -6.52
N GLU A 8 -6.17 4.21 -6.97
CA GLU A 8 -4.89 4.51 -7.64
C GLU A 8 -4.23 5.69 -6.93
N PHE A 9 -2.90 5.63 -6.80
CA PHE A 9 -2.10 6.76 -6.32
C PHE A 9 -0.74 6.76 -7.02
N SER A 10 -0.19 7.95 -7.24
CA SER A 10 1.12 8.14 -7.86
C SER A 10 2.13 8.51 -6.79
N ALA A 11 3.24 7.80 -6.75
CA ALA A 11 4.30 8.08 -5.79
C ALA A 11 5.67 7.80 -6.40
N SER A 12 6.67 8.52 -5.93
CA SER A 12 8.06 8.27 -6.29
C SER A 12 8.83 7.65 -5.14
N HIS A 13 9.89 6.95 -5.47
CA HIS A 13 10.75 6.30 -4.48
C HIS A 13 12.18 6.09 -5.00
N VAL A 14 13.05 5.76 -4.05
CA VAL A 14 14.40 5.24 -4.31
C VAL A 14 14.54 3.95 -3.52
N CYS A 15 14.83 2.83 -4.19
CA CYS A 15 15.09 1.57 -3.52
C CYS A 15 16.57 1.51 -3.13
N ARG A 16 16.85 1.88 -1.87
CA ARG A 16 18.21 1.87 -1.33
C ARG A 16 18.20 1.75 0.20
N ARG A 17 19.28 1.21 0.71
CA ARG A 17 19.54 1.24 2.15
C ARG A 17 20.44 2.44 2.48
N PRO A 18 20.02 3.30 3.42
CA PRO A 18 20.82 4.48 3.80
C PRO A 18 22.20 4.15 4.39
N ASP A 19 22.32 2.96 5.02
CA ASP A 19 23.53 2.48 5.68
C ASP A 19 24.52 1.77 4.75
N TRP A 20 24.16 1.59 3.47
CA TRP A 20 25.03 0.99 2.46
C TRP A 20 25.72 2.05 1.60
N SER A 21 26.86 1.69 1.02
CA SER A 21 27.51 2.51 -0.01
C SER A 21 26.66 2.57 -1.29
N GLU A 22 26.94 3.52 -2.14
CA GLU A 22 26.28 3.61 -3.45
C GLU A 22 26.57 2.38 -4.31
N ALA A 23 27.81 1.87 -4.26
CA ALA A 23 28.19 0.66 -5.01
C ALA A 23 27.40 -0.57 -4.54
N GLU A 24 27.22 -0.74 -3.23
CA GLU A 24 26.42 -1.82 -2.66
C GLU A 24 24.94 -1.70 -3.06
N ASN A 25 24.37 -0.51 -2.95
CA ASN A 25 23.00 -0.26 -3.35
C ASN A 25 22.78 -0.55 -4.84
N ARG A 26 23.70 -0.09 -5.69
CA ARG A 26 23.61 -0.32 -7.12
C ARG A 26 23.74 -1.80 -7.48
N ALA A 27 24.60 -2.53 -6.77
CA ALA A 27 24.75 -3.96 -6.99
C ALA A 27 23.50 -4.75 -6.69
N VAL A 28 22.72 -4.35 -5.65
CA VAL A 28 21.50 -5.05 -5.21
C VAL A 28 20.27 -4.55 -5.96
N TYR A 29 20.09 -3.23 -6.05
CA TYR A 29 18.86 -2.63 -6.57
C TYR A 29 18.98 -2.12 -8.02
N GLY A 30 20.19 -2.04 -8.56
CA GLY A 30 20.39 -1.56 -9.93
C GLY A 30 19.94 -0.11 -10.12
N GLU A 31 19.24 0.16 -11.21
CA GLU A 31 18.75 1.51 -11.52
C GLU A 31 17.71 2.04 -10.52
N GLU A 32 17.04 1.17 -9.78
CA GLU A 32 16.08 1.55 -8.76
C GLU A 32 16.73 2.24 -7.56
N SER A 33 18.05 2.10 -7.39
CA SER A 33 18.81 2.81 -6.37
C SER A 33 19.27 4.22 -6.80
N SER A 34 18.98 4.64 -8.02
CA SER A 34 19.38 5.97 -8.50
C SER A 34 18.89 7.06 -7.56
N PRO A 35 19.78 7.97 -7.10
CA PRO A 35 19.40 9.05 -6.17
C PRO A 35 18.31 9.99 -6.70
N ARG A 36 18.12 10.04 -8.02
CA ARG A 36 17.07 10.86 -8.63
C ARG A 36 15.69 10.32 -8.37
N GLY A 37 15.58 9.03 -8.04
CA GLY A 37 14.32 8.35 -7.89
C GLY A 37 13.58 8.13 -9.19
N HIS A 38 12.47 7.45 -9.09
CA HIS A 38 11.51 7.24 -10.17
C HIS A 38 10.13 7.04 -9.54
N GLY A 39 9.08 7.10 -10.34
CA GLY A 39 7.72 7.00 -9.84
C GLY A 39 6.89 5.96 -10.58
N HIS A 40 5.82 5.57 -9.92
CA HIS A 40 4.83 4.64 -10.45
C HIS A 40 3.43 5.14 -10.19
N ASN A 41 2.50 4.75 -11.06
CA ASN A 41 1.08 4.83 -10.79
C ASN A 41 0.66 3.52 -10.14
N TYR A 42 0.71 3.51 -8.80
CA TYR A 42 0.33 2.33 -8.04
C TYR A 42 -1.17 2.11 -8.11
N VAL A 43 -1.56 0.86 -8.23
CA VAL A 43 -2.96 0.44 -8.12
C VAL A 43 -3.08 -0.45 -6.90
N LEU A 44 -3.95 -0.06 -5.97
CA LEU A 44 -4.21 -0.79 -4.74
C LEU A 44 -5.61 -1.41 -4.80
N GLU A 45 -5.67 -2.71 -4.56
CA GLU A 45 -6.92 -3.43 -4.34
C GLU A 45 -6.95 -3.90 -2.89
N VAL A 46 -7.97 -3.45 -2.17
CA VAL A 46 -8.20 -3.83 -0.76
C VAL A 46 -9.41 -4.72 -0.70
N THR A 47 -9.22 -5.94 -0.23
CA THR A 47 -10.28 -6.95 -0.10
C THR A 47 -10.68 -7.10 1.34
N LEU A 48 -11.97 -6.92 1.59
CA LEU A 48 -12.62 -7.14 2.87
C LEU A 48 -13.47 -8.42 2.82
N GLU A 49 -13.51 -9.13 3.92
CA GLU A 49 -14.31 -10.35 4.08
C GLU A 49 -15.36 -10.15 5.18
N GLY A 50 -16.61 -10.50 4.87
CA GLY A 50 -17.72 -10.43 5.80
C GLY A 50 -19.00 -10.98 5.19
N GLU A 51 -20.06 -10.96 5.97
CA GLU A 51 -21.39 -11.38 5.50
C GLU A 51 -22.28 -10.16 5.26
N PRO A 52 -23.13 -10.18 4.24
CA PRO A 52 -24.09 -9.10 4.03
C PRO A 52 -25.04 -8.98 5.21
N ASP A 53 -25.23 -7.75 5.69
CA ASP A 53 -26.26 -7.45 6.67
C ASP A 53 -27.64 -7.73 6.07
N PRO A 54 -28.52 -8.48 6.77
CA PRO A 54 -29.81 -8.88 6.20
C PRO A 54 -30.79 -7.73 5.97
N VAL A 55 -30.58 -6.57 6.60
CA VAL A 55 -31.44 -5.40 6.44
C VAL A 55 -30.92 -4.51 5.31
N THR A 56 -29.63 -4.20 5.32
CA THR A 56 -29.02 -3.26 4.36
C THR A 56 -28.49 -3.93 3.10
N GLY A 57 -28.20 -5.24 3.15
CA GLY A 57 -27.56 -5.97 2.06
C GLY A 57 -26.06 -5.68 1.90
N MET A 58 -25.48 -4.89 2.80
CA MET A 58 -24.09 -4.48 2.71
C MET A 58 -23.18 -5.35 3.58
N VAL A 59 -22.03 -5.74 3.04
CA VAL A 59 -20.93 -6.33 3.83
C VAL A 59 -20.31 -5.26 4.73
N VAL A 60 -20.16 -4.05 4.18
CA VAL A 60 -19.60 -2.88 4.87
C VAL A 60 -20.06 -1.63 4.14
N ASP A 61 -20.15 -0.51 4.83
CA ASP A 61 -20.46 0.77 4.18
C ASP A 61 -19.28 1.22 3.31
N LEU A 62 -19.49 1.29 2.00
CA LEU A 62 -18.45 1.69 1.05
C LEU A 62 -17.96 3.13 1.25
N LYS A 63 -18.76 4.01 1.84
CA LYS A 63 -18.34 5.37 2.19
C LYS A 63 -17.27 5.35 3.28
N GLU A 64 -17.40 4.46 4.26
CA GLU A 64 -16.41 4.27 5.31
C GLU A 64 -15.10 3.70 4.74
N VAL A 65 -15.22 2.70 3.87
CA VAL A 65 -14.03 2.13 3.19
C VAL A 65 -13.29 3.20 2.40
N LYS A 66 -14.02 3.99 1.62
CA LYS A 66 -13.43 5.10 0.85
C LYS A 66 -12.72 6.11 1.75
N ALA A 67 -13.35 6.49 2.86
CA ALA A 67 -12.77 7.44 3.81
C ALA A 67 -11.49 6.91 4.45
N VAL A 68 -11.47 5.64 4.84
CA VAL A 68 -10.27 5.00 5.40
C VAL A 68 -9.13 4.94 4.38
N LEU A 69 -9.41 4.55 3.14
CA LEU A 69 -8.40 4.51 2.08
C LEU A 69 -7.84 5.89 1.77
N GLU A 70 -8.67 6.92 1.76
CA GLU A 70 -8.23 8.30 1.58
C GLU A 70 -7.34 8.77 2.74
N GLN A 71 -7.78 8.53 3.97
CA GLN A 71 -7.06 8.95 5.17
C GLN A 71 -5.71 8.27 5.32
N GLU A 72 -5.65 6.97 5.07
CA GLU A 72 -4.47 6.15 5.40
C GLU A 72 -3.52 5.92 4.23
N VAL A 73 -4.01 6.00 3.00
CA VAL A 73 -3.21 5.67 1.81
C VAL A 73 -3.16 6.83 0.83
N ALA A 74 -4.28 7.19 0.21
CA ALA A 74 -4.26 8.18 -0.87
C ALA A 74 -3.79 9.55 -0.39
N GLY A 75 -4.36 10.07 0.70
CA GLY A 75 -3.96 11.36 1.25
C GLY A 75 -2.48 11.44 1.61
N PRO A 76 -1.93 10.49 2.39
CA PRO A 76 -0.52 10.52 2.76
C PRO A 76 0.47 10.19 1.64
N MET A 77 0.09 9.42 0.62
CA MET A 77 1.03 8.83 -0.34
C MET A 77 0.92 9.41 -1.75
N ASP A 78 -0.26 9.85 -2.16
CA ASP A 78 -0.47 10.33 -3.52
C ASP A 78 0.32 11.61 -3.80
N HIS A 79 1.06 11.63 -4.92
CA HIS A 79 1.95 12.72 -5.30
C HIS A 79 3.07 13.00 -4.28
N ARG A 80 3.52 11.96 -3.56
CA ARG A 80 4.59 12.06 -2.58
C ARG A 80 5.82 11.28 -2.99
N HIS A 81 6.96 11.70 -2.44
CA HIS A 81 8.20 10.93 -2.47
C HIS A 81 8.24 10.06 -1.21
N LEU A 82 8.13 8.75 -1.36
CA LEU A 82 7.96 7.83 -0.23
C LEU A 82 9.09 7.94 0.79
N ASN A 83 10.35 7.96 0.34
CA ASN A 83 11.51 8.03 1.23
C ASN A 83 11.54 9.32 2.06
N ALA A 84 11.11 10.44 1.49
CA ALA A 84 11.23 11.75 2.13
C ALA A 84 9.98 12.16 2.93
N GLU A 85 8.81 11.69 2.54
CA GLU A 85 7.53 12.25 3.03
C GLU A 85 6.62 11.23 3.71
N VAL A 86 6.91 9.94 3.59
CA VAL A 86 6.02 8.86 4.08
C VAL A 86 6.76 7.94 5.03
N PRO A 87 6.73 8.21 6.35
CA PRO A 87 7.28 7.25 7.32
C PRO A 87 6.60 5.88 7.20
N PRO A 88 7.31 4.75 7.35
CA PRO A 88 8.70 4.62 7.79
C PRO A 88 9.74 4.52 6.66
N PHE A 89 9.42 4.96 5.46
CA PHE A 89 10.26 4.75 4.27
C PHE A 89 11.54 5.61 4.23
N ASP A 90 11.76 6.45 5.22
CA ASP A 90 13.07 7.05 5.50
C ASP A 90 14.06 6.02 6.07
N GLN A 91 13.57 4.91 6.65
CA GLN A 91 14.37 3.85 7.27
C GLN A 91 14.16 2.48 6.60
N VAL A 92 12.99 2.23 6.08
CA VAL A 92 12.60 0.98 5.42
C VAL A 92 12.63 1.20 3.91
N VAL A 93 13.28 0.29 3.18
CA VAL A 93 13.35 0.38 1.72
C VAL A 93 11.92 0.31 1.14
N PRO A 94 11.49 1.31 0.37
CA PRO A 94 10.12 1.37 -0.16
C PRO A 94 9.92 0.49 -1.40
N THR A 95 10.21 -0.79 -1.26
CA THR A 95 9.84 -1.80 -2.26
C THR A 95 8.33 -1.98 -2.27
N THR A 96 7.79 -2.56 -3.32
CA THR A 96 6.35 -2.84 -3.42
C THR A 96 5.89 -3.76 -2.29
N GLU A 97 6.74 -4.71 -1.88
CA GLU A 97 6.49 -5.62 -0.77
C GLU A 97 6.36 -4.87 0.56
N ASN A 98 7.33 -4.02 0.88
CA ASN A 98 7.31 -3.24 2.12
C ASN A 98 6.17 -2.22 2.12
N LEU A 99 5.84 -1.67 0.96
CA LEU A 99 4.70 -0.75 0.83
C LEU A 99 3.38 -1.49 1.09
N ALA A 100 3.22 -2.69 0.58
CA ALA A 100 2.02 -3.50 0.85
C ALA A 100 1.87 -3.85 2.34
N VAL A 101 2.97 -4.20 3.02
CA VAL A 101 3.00 -4.44 4.47
C VAL A 101 2.59 -3.19 5.23
N GLU A 102 3.14 -2.03 4.87
CA GLU A 102 2.81 -0.76 5.54
C GLU A 102 1.34 -0.37 5.30
N ILE A 103 0.83 -0.55 4.10
CA ILE A 103 -0.58 -0.30 3.79
C ILE A 103 -1.47 -1.20 4.66
N TRP A 104 -1.16 -2.49 4.75
CA TRP A 104 -1.88 -3.40 5.65
C TRP A 104 -1.89 -2.88 7.09
N ARG A 105 -0.71 -2.52 7.61
CA ARG A 105 -0.56 -2.03 8.98
C ARG A 105 -1.42 -0.80 9.26
N ARG A 106 -1.58 0.08 8.27
CA ARG A 106 -2.42 1.29 8.40
C ARG A 106 -3.91 0.97 8.33
N LEU A 107 -4.31 0.01 7.50
CA LEU A 107 -5.72 -0.29 7.24
C LEU A 107 -6.34 -1.25 8.26
N GLU A 108 -5.60 -2.28 8.69
CA GLU A 108 -6.14 -3.37 9.51
C GLU A 108 -6.85 -2.88 10.80
N PRO A 109 -6.32 -1.91 11.56
CA PRO A 109 -6.98 -1.45 12.78
C PRO A 109 -8.38 -0.89 12.56
N HIS A 110 -8.65 -0.32 11.39
CA HIS A 110 -9.97 0.24 11.04
C HIS A 110 -11.04 -0.84 10.83
N PHE A 111 -10.62 -2.04 10.44
CA PHE A 111 -11.53 -3.15 10.11
C PHE A 111 -11.54 -4.26 11.16
N ARG A 112 -10.71 -4.16 12.19
CA ARG A 112 -10.56 -5.21 13.22
C ARG A 112 -11.83 -5.48 14.00
N LYS A 113 -12.63 -4.44 14.26
CA LYS A 113 -13.83 -4.51 15.09
C LYS A 113 -15.13 -4.32 14.31
N GLY A 114 -15.04 -4.17 13.01
CA GLY A 114 -16.21 -3.91 12.16
C GLY A 114 -16.91 -5.18 11.67
N PRO A 115 -17.91 -5.01 10.81
CA PRO A 115 -18.65 -6.12 10.22
C PRO A 115 -17.84 -6.91 9.19
N ALA A 116 -16.80 -6.30 8.67
CA ALA A 116 -15.90 -6.92 7.71
C ALA A 116 -14.45 -6.78 8.17
N ARG A 117 -13.64 -7.78 7.86
CA ARG A 117 -12.20 -7.80 8.20
C ARG A 117 -11.36 -7.62 6.95
N LEU A 118 -10.20 -6.98 7.13
CA LEU A 118 -9.20 -6.91 6.06
C LEU A 118 -8.70 -8.33 5.75
N ARG A 119 -8.80 -8.73 4.48
CA ARG A 119 -8.47 -10.08 4.03
C ARG A 119 -7.24 -10.12 3.13
N LEU A 120 -7.09 -9.11 2.27
CA LEU A 120 -6.00 -9.07 1.29
C LEU A 120 -5.72 -7.62 0.89
N VAL A 121 -4.45 -7.29 0.82
CA VAL A 121 -3.93 -6.10 0.14
C VAL A 121 -3.19 -6.60 -1.10
N ARG A 122 -3.63 -6.17 -2.28
CA ARG A 122 -2.92 -6.39 -3.54
C ARG A 122 -2.45 -5.04 -4.06
N LEU A 123 -1.15 -4.91 -4.29
CA LEU A 123 -0.54 -3.67 -4.75
C LEU A 123 0.22 -3.90 -6.05
N TYR A 124 -0.22 -3.20 -7.09
CA TYR A 124 0.45 -3.17 -8.39
C TYR A 124 1.44 -2.01 -8.42
N GLU A 125 2.69 -2.30 -8.71
CA GLU A 125 3.69 -1.27 -9.04
C GLU A 125 3.59 -0.89 -10.51
N THR A 126 3.42 -1.88 -11.37
CA THR A 126 3.14 -1.73 -12.81
C THR A 126 1.96 -2.63 -13.17
N GLU A 127 1.50 -2.56 -14.43
CA GLU A 127 0.45 -3.48 -14.92
C GLU A 127 0.86 -4.95 -14.83
N ASP A 128 2.17 -5.22 -14.91
CA ASP A 128 2.72 -6.57 -14.98
C ASP A 128 3.24 -7.11 -13.65
N LEU A 129 3.31 -6.25 -12.62
CA LEU A 129 3.91 -6.63 -11.33
C LEU A 129 3.00 -6.21 -10.18
N TYR A 130 2.61 -7.17 -9.40
CA TYR A 130 1.92 -6.92 -8.14
C TYR A 130 2.40 -7.86 -7.03
N VAL A 131 2.16 -7.45 -5.82
CA VAL A 131 2.35 -8.27 -4.62
C VAL A 131 1.02 -8.42 -3.88
N GLU A 132 0.89 -9.51 -3.16
CA GLU A 132 -0.25 -9.77 -2.29
C GLU A 132 0.22 -9.97 -0.85
N TYR A 133 -0.49 -9.39 0.10
CA TYR A 133 -0.20 -9.52 1.51
C TYR A 133 -1.48 -9.75 2.31
N GLU A 134 -1.46 -10.76 3.16
CA GLU A 134 -2.60 -11.21 3.96
C GLU A 134 -2.36 -11.00 5.48
N GLY A 135 -1.42 -10.15 5.84
CA GLY A 135 -1.11 -9.83 7.24
C GLY A 135 -0.09 -10.77 7.90
N ARG A 136 0.62 -11.54 7.09
CA ARG A 136 1.60 -12.51 7.61
C ARG A 136 2.68 -12.89 6.59
#